data_0eedda805413cbdff3fd1fdc303199cc
#
_entry.id   0eedda805413cbdff3fd1fdc303199cc
#
_cell.length_a   1.000
_cell.length_b   1.000
_cell.length_c   1.000
_cell.angle_alpha   90.00
_cell.angle_beta   90.00
_cell.angle_gamma   90.00
#
_symmetry.space_group_name_H-M   'P 1'
#
loop_
_entity.id
_entity.type
_entity.pdbx_description
1 polymer ?
#
loop_
_entity_poly.entity_id
_entity_poly.type
_entity_poly.pdbx_seq_one_letter_code
_entity_poly.pdbx_strand_id
1 'polypeptide(L)'
;GVVGKFGKRGEDLPVMRFGAPLTIGAGGYRCPVATTLVEEINEEPMRDDDHYCGAYREYWENVGGFEGRSGPIEIHFIDEVIPGYFWIFPVQEGVVNVGIGMVISEEKARRKKGIKKSLKKMQEWVIKEHPVFKERFTDARLIDGSQKGWQLPFGSPRKSAPSQQPRRSAGAGVMCVGDAASLVDPFTGEGIGNGLVSAKMTSKYFDKELHSDGFPEDQAALYMEDLWGTLGKELTNSYRLQKLVKWKRTMNWFVGRASKKEELGDILTGMIADKEAQKSLWSPWFLFKTLVLP
;
A
#
# COMPACT_ATOMS: atom_id res chain seq x y z
N GLY A 1 -21.29 -17.08 -4.03
CA GLY A 1 -21.04 -17.82 -2.82
C GLY A 1 -19.60 -18.27 -2.67
N VAL A 2 -19.25 -18.88 -1.54
CA VAL A 2 -17.91 -19.37 -1.24
C VAL A 2 -17.92 -20.81 -0.78
N VAL A 3 -16.83 -21.51 -1.05
CA VAL A 3 -16.60 -22.89 -0.57
C VAL A 3 -15.33 -22.87 0.29
N GLY A 4 -15.39 -23.44 1.47
CA GLY A 4 -14.27 -23.44 2.40
C GLY A 4 -14.27 -24.61 3.37
N LYS A 5 -13.12 -24.81 4.02
CA LYS A 5 -12.97 -25.73 5.15
C LYS A 5 -13.00 -24.93 6.44
N PHE A 6 -13.80 -25.36 7.40
CA PHE A 6 -14.00 -24.65 8.66
C PHE A 6 -13.36 -25.41 9.82
N GLY A 7 -12.35 -24.80 10.48
CA GLY A 7 -11.65 -25.38 11.63
C GLY A 7 -10.14 -25.07 11.64
N LYS A 8 -9.37 -25.78 12.45
CA LYS A 8 -7.93 -25.54 12.57
C LYS A 8 -7.15 -26.21 11.43
N ARG A 9 -6.11 -25.52 10.98
CA ARG A 9 -5.22 -26.06 9.93
C ARG A 9 -4.57 -27.37 10.39
N GLY A 10 -4.73 -28.43 9.60
CA GLY A 10 -4.16 -29.77 9.89
C GLY A 10 -5.19 -30.80 10.35
N GLU A 11 -6.46 -30.39 10.59
CA GLU A 11 -7.56 -31.30 10.86
C GLU A 11 -8.24 -31.70 9.52
N ASP A 12 -8.86 -32.91 9.51
CA ASP A 12 -9.72 -33.31 8.39
C ASP A 12 -11.07 -32.61 8.53
N LEU A 13 -11.22 -31.47 7.85
CA LEU A 13 -12.32 -30.56 8.03
C LEU A 13 -13.37 -30.72 6.93
N PRO A 14 -14.66 -30.70 7.28
CA PRO A 14 -15.72 -30.77 6.29
C PRO A 14 -15.68 -29.57 5.35
N VAL A 15 -15.94 -29.81 4.08
CA VAL A 15 -16.13 -28.75 3.09
C VAL A 15 -17.51 -28.15 3.28
N MET A 16 -17.58 -26.87 3.56
CA MET A 16 -18.83 -26.11 3.70
C MET A 16 -19.03 -25.19 2.49
N ARG A 17 -20.28 -25.05 2.06
CA ARG A 17 -20.68 -24.18 0.97
C ARG A 17 -21.62 -23.10 1.53
N PHE A 18 -21.32 -21.84 1.22
CA PHE A 18 -22.14 -20.69 1.60
C PHE A 18 -22.65 -20.03 0.32
N GLY A 19 -23.97 -20.00 0.14
CA GLY A 19 -24.64 -19.28 -0.94
C GLY A 19 -25.01 -17.88 -0.52
N ALA A 20 -24.78 -16.89 -1.38
CA ALA A 20 -25.23 -15.51 -1.20
C ALA A 20 -25.39 -14.84 -2.57
N PRO A 21 -26.32 -13.87 -2.71
CA PRO A 21 -26.44 -13.07 -3.92
C PRO A 21 -25.18 -12.30 -4.27
N LEU A 22 -24.46 -11.82 -3.24
CA LEU A 22 -23.20 -11.10 -3.36
C LEU A 22 -22.16 -11.70 -2.40
N THR A 23 -20.93 -11.85 -2.88
CA THR A 23 -19.76 -12.17 -2.07
C THR A 23 -18.79 -11.00 -2.06
N ILE A 24 -18.42 -10.51 -0.88
CA ILE A 24 -17.44 -9.42 -0.74
C ILE A 24 -16.06 -9.99 -0.37
N GLY A 25 -15.08 -9.75 -1.24
CA GLY A 25 -13.68 -10.07 -1.02
C GLY A 25 -13.00 -8.98 -0.19
N ALA A 26 -12.78 -9.24 1.10
CA ALA A 26 -12.11 -8.31 2.04
C ALA A 26 -10.90 -8.96 2.74
N GLY A 27 -10.35 -10.05 2.19
CA GLY A 27 -9.28 -10.85 2.80
C GLY A 27 -7.85 -10.32 2.58
N GLY A 28 -7.69 -9.07 2.15
CA GLY A 28 -6.39 -8.46 1.88
C GLY A 28 -5.73 -9.05 0.62
N TYR A 29 -4.42 -8.94 0.51
CA TYR A 29 -3.67 -9.35 -0.69
C TYR A 29 -3.70 -10.87 -0.98
N ARG A 30 -4.14 -11.67 -0.03
CA ARG A 30 -4.31 -13.14 -0.16
C ARG A 30 -5.78 -13.55 -0.23
N CYS A 31 -6.67 -12.62 -0.52
CA CYS A 31 -8.10 -12.89 -0.57
C CYS A 31 -8.42 -13.93 -1.66
N PRO A 32 -8.96 -15.11 -1.31
CA PRO A 32 -9.30 -16.12 -2.31
C PRO A 32 -10.41 -15.65 -3.25
N VAL A 33 -11.35 -14.85 -2.77
CA VAL A 33 -12.40 -14.24 -3.61
C VAL A 33 -11.80 -13.31 -4.66
N ALA A 34 -10.80 -12.50 -4.28
CA ALA A 34 -10.09 -11.65 -5.24
C ALA A 34 -9.28 -12.47 -6.24
N THR A 35 -8.66 -13.58 -5.80
CA THR A 35 -7.93 -14.48 -6.71
C THR A 35 -8.86 -15.08 -7.74
N THR A 36 -10.01 -15.61 -7.33
CA THR A 36 -11.02 -16.16 -8.27
C THR A 36 -11.52 -15.08 -9.24
N LEU A 37 -11.85 -13.86 -8.75
CA LEU A 37 -12.28 -12.79 -9.63
C LEU A 37 -11.20 -12.42 -10.65
N VAL A 38 -9.96 -12.28 -10.22
CA VAL A 38 -8.88 -11.78 -11.07
C VAL A 38 -8.33 -12.85 -12.00
N GLU A 39 -8.04 -14.05 -11.49
CA GLU A 39 -7.37 -15.09 -12.29
C GLU A 39 -8.35 -15.95 -13.09
N GLU A 40 -9.53 -16.29 -12.53
CA GLU A 40 -10.46 -17.21 -13.15
C GLU A 40 -11.55 -16.50 -13.97
N ILE A 41 -12.04 -15.33 -13.50
CA ILE A 41 -13.12 -14.59 -14.17
C ILE A 41 -12.59 -13.55 -15.14
N ASN A 42 -11.60 -12.75 -14.69
CA ASN A 42 -11.03 -11.70 -15.53
C ASN A 42 -9.86 -12.17 -16.41
N GLU A 43 -9.35 -13.38 -16.17
CA GLU A 43 -8.17 -13.94 -16.87
C GLU A 43 -6.92 -13.04 -16.77
N GLU A 44 -6.77 -12.37 -15.63
CA GLU A 44 -5.65 -11.45 -15.35
C GLU A 44 -4.68 -12.09 -14.36
N PRO A 45 -3.37 -11.80 -14.42
CA PRO A 45 -2.45 -12.29 -13.40
C PRO A 45 -2.72 -11.58 -12.06
N MET A 46 -2.99 -12.34 -11.00
CA MET A 46 -3.14 -11.77 -9.65
C MET A 46 -1.87 -11.07 -9.23
N ARG A 47 -0.72 -11.65 -9.51
CA ARG A 47 0.57 -11.14 -9.10
C ARG A 47 1.27 -10.39 -10.23
N ASP A 48 1.56 -9.12 -9.98
CA ASP A 48 2.36 -8.25 -10.83
C ASP A 48 3.38 -7.51 -9.97
N ASP A 49 4.67 -7.88 -10.07
CA ASP A 49 5.74 -7.38 -9.21
C ASP A 49 5.94 -5.86 -9.30
N ASP A 50 5.55 -5.22 -10.41
CA ASP A 50 5.61 -3.76 -10.57
C ASP A 50 4.50 -3.03 -9.80
N HIS A 51 3.47 -3.76 -9.40
CA HIS A 51 2.27 -3.24 -8.74
C HIS A 51 2.07 -3.80 -7.32
N TYR A 52 3.15 -4.30 -6.72
CA TYR A 52 3.17 -4.76 -5.34
C TYR A 52 4.40 -4.23 -4.61
N CYS A 53 4.19 -3.84 -3.36
CA CYS A 53 5.26 -3.56 -2.41
C CYS A 53 5.46 -4.77 -1.48
N GLY A 54 6.69 -5.19 -1.31
CA GLY A 54 7.06 -6.01 -0.17
C GLY A 54 7.34 -5.10 1.03
N ALA A 55 6.82 -5.46 2.19
CA ALA A 55 7.04 -4.74 3.43
C ALA A 55 7.50 -5.72 4.53
N TYR A 56 8.37 -5.25 5.41
CA TYR A 56 8.78 -5.97 6.59
C TYR A 56 8.76 -5.02 7.78
N ARG A 57 8.19 -5.43 8.91
CA ARG A 57 8.06 -4.59 10.10
C ARG A 57 8.28 -5.35 11.38
N GLU A 58 8.69 -4.62 12.42
CA GLU A 58 8.91 -5.07 13.79
C GLU A 58 8.36 -4.03 14.76
N TYR A 59 8.04 -4.44 15.99
CA TYR A 59 7.79 -3.50 17.08
C TYR A 59 9.00 -3.44 18.00
N TRP A 60 9.35 -2.23 18.41
CA TRP A 60 10.48 -1.93 19.25
C TRP A 60 10.08 -1.04 20.41
N GLU A 61 10.67 -1.27 21.57
CA GLU A 61 10.58 -0.41 22.75
C GLU A 61 11.85 0.42 22.89
N ASN A 62 11.75 1.58 23.55
CA ASN A 62 12.86 2.45 23.90
C ASN A 62 13.72 2.91 22.72
N VAL A 63 13.12 3.18 21.55
CA VAL A 63 13.83 3.79 20.43
C VAL A 63 14.02 5.28 20.72
N GLY A 64 15.26 5.76 20.66
CA GLY A 64 15.59 7.16 20.93
C GLY A 64 14.83 8.16 20.05
N GLY A 65 14.35 9.25 20.64
CA GLY A 65 13.52 10.26 19.99
C GLY A 65 12.01 9.98 20.01
N PHE A 66 11.60 8.93 20.74
CA PHE A 66 10.19 8.58 20.97
C PHE A 66 9.91 8.48 22.48
N GLU A 67 10.14 9.55 23.19
CA GLU A 67 9.90 9.65 24.63
C GLU A 67 8.44 10.05 24.86
N GLY A 68 7.67 9.19 25.54
CA GLY A 68 6.27 9.41 25.85
C GLY A 68 5.27 8.82 24.84
N ARG A 69 4.01 9.30 24.92
CA ARG A 69 2.87 8.75 24.14
C ARG A 69 2.79 9.22 22.69
N SER A 70 3.42 10.31 22.37
CA SER A 70 3.31 10.95 21.07
C SER A 70 4.70 11.29 20.53
N GLY A 71 4.99 10.78 19.36
CA GLY A 71 6.14 11.15 18.56
C GLY A 71 5.71 11.42 17.12
N PRO A 72 6.57 12.03 16.30
CA PRO A 72 6.29 12.21 14.89
C PRO A 72 6.21 10.86 14.17
N ILE A 73 5.39 10.79 13.14
CA ILE A 73 5.50 9.74 12.11
C ILE A 73 6.75 10.06 11.32
N GLU A 74 7.73 9.14 11.33
CA GLU A 74 8.97 9.33 10.59
C GLU A 74 9.02 8.43 9.36
N ILE A 75 9.32 9.03 8.20
CA ILE A 75 9.60 8.33 6.95
C ILE A 75 10.97 8.76 6.44
N HIS A 76 11.83 7.79 6.21
CA HIS A 76 13.22 8.02 5.82
C HIS A 76 13.52 7.42 4.46
N PHE A 77 13.95 8.28 3.54
CA PHE A 77 14.45 7.88 2.24
C PHE A 77 15.96 7.65 2.33
N ILE A 78 16.34 6.40 2.47
CA ILE A 78 17.73 5.95 2.60
C ILE A 78 18.23 5.48 1.23
N ASP A 79 19.41 5.88 0.82
CA ASP A 79 19.99 5.57 -0.50
C ASP A 79 19.96 4.07 -0.84
N GLU A 80 20.22 3.23 0.15
CA GLU A 80 20.21 1.78 0.02
C GLU A 80 18.80 1.19 -0.03
N VAL A 81 17.79 1.97 0.29
CA VAL A 81 16.38 1.56 0.34
C VAL A 81 15.58 2.08 -0.85
N ILE A 82 15.96 3.24 -1.43
CA ILE A 82 15.28 3.81 -2.61
C ILE A 82 15.22 2.79 -3.77
N PRO A 83 14.07 2.60 -4.42
CA PRO A 83 12.80 3.33 -4.37
C PRO A 83 11.79 2.76 -3.35
N GLY A 84 12.18 2.65 -2.13
CA GLY A 84 11.37 2.36 -0.97
C GLY A 84 11.72 3.34 0.14
N TYR A 85 11.23 3.09 1.33
CA TYR A 85 11.54 3.88 2.51
C TYR A 85 11.61 3.03 3.77
N PHE A 86 12.27 3.57 4.78
CA PHE A 86 12.30 3.06 6.15
C PHE A 86 11.39 3.96 7.00
N TRP A 87 10.64 3.40 7.94
CA TRP A 87 9.74 4.18 8.80
C TRP A 87 9.91 3.83 10.26
N ILE A 88 9.60 4.83 11.12
CA ILE A 88 9.43 4.66 12.56
C ILE A 88 8.12 5.35 12.94
N PHE A 89 7.11 4.58 13.34
CA PHE A 89 5.78 5.10 13.67
C PHE A 89 5.45 4.81 15.13
N PRO A 90 5.14 5.84 15.95
CA PRO A 90 4.67 5.63 17.32
C PRO A 90 3.34 4.87 17.28
N VAL A 91 3.20 3.85 18.14
CA VAL A 91 1.99 3.02 18.23
C VAL A 91 1.32 3.21 19.58
N GLN A 92 2.10 3.15 20.64
CA GLN A 92 1.68 3.38 22.02
C GLN A 92 2.88 3.88 22.83
N GLU A 93 2.66 4.21 24.11
CA GLU A 93 3.70 4.72 24.97
C GLU A 93 4.96 3.84 24.96
N GLY A 94 6.09 4.41 24.54
CA GLY A 94 7.38 3.73 24.48
C GLY A 94 7.51 2.67 23.39
N VAL A 95 6.48 2.42 22.57
CA VAL A 95 6.51 1.41 21.49
C VAL A 95 6.38 2.05 20.12
N VAL A 96 7.24 1.66 19.20
CA VAL A 96 7.21 2.08 17.82
C VAL A 96 7.12 0.90 16.86
N ASN A 97 6.43 1.11 15.75
CA ASN A 97 6.43 0.23 14.58
C ASN A 97 7.58 0.67 13.66
N VAL A 98 8.58 -0.18 13.53
CA VAL A 98 9.74 0.05 12.66
C VAL A 98 9.63 -0.86 11.45
N GLY A 99 9.79 -0.31 10.27
CA GLY A 99 9.71 -1.15 9.09
C GLY A 99 10.36 -0.56 7.84
N ILE A 100 10.35 -1.37 6.81
CA ILE A 100 10.94 -1.07 5.51
C ILE A 100 10.04 -1.63 4.40
N GLY A 101 9.85 -0.87 3.35
CA GLY A 101 9.07 -1.29 2.18
C GLY A 101 9.77 -0.96 0.87
N MET A 102 9.57 -1.81 -0.13
CA MET A 102 10.09 -1.62 -1.48
C MET A 102 9.21 -2.31 -2.52
N VAL A 103 9.10 -1.73 -3.72
CA VAL A 103 8.45 -2.38 -4.87
C VAL A 103 9.15 -3.71 -5.18
N ILE A 104 8.38 -4.78 -5.36
CA ILE A 104 8.91 -6.14 -5.51
C ILE A 104 9.82 -6.26 -6.75
N SER A 105 9.45 -5.63 -7.87
CA SER A 105 10.29 -5.64 -9.07
C SER A 105 11.64 -4.98 -8.84
N GLU A 106 11.71 -3.94 -8.01
CA GLU A 106 12.97 -3.28 -7.67
C GLU A 106 13.84 -4.13 -6.73
N GLU A 107 13.21 -4.79 -5.75
CA GLU A 107 13.93 -5.77 -4.90
C GLU A 107 14.56 -6.88 -5.76
N LYS A 108 13.79 -7.43 -6.71
CA LYS A 108 14.28 -8.45 -7.66
C LYS A 108 15.40 -7.92 -8.56
N ALA A 109 15.27 -6.69 -9.07
CA ALA A 109 16.29 -6.06 -9.90
C ALA A 109 17.60 -5.86 -9.14
N ARG A 110 17.54 -5.48 -7.86
CA ARG A 110 18.72 -5.38 -6.98
C ARG A 110 19.40 -6.73 -6.75
N ARG A 111 18.61 -7.77 -6.51
CA ARG A 111 19.15 -9.14 -6.36
C ARG A 111 19.90 -9.62 -7.60
N LYS A 112 19.40 -9.29 -8.81
CA LYS A 112 20.09 -9.57 -10.08
C LYS A 112 21.43 -8.83 -10.20
N LYS A 113 21.55 -7.65 -9.62
CA LYS A 113 22.79 -6.85 -9.57
C LYS A 113 23.73 -7.28 -8.42
N GLY A 114 23.46 -8.40 -7.76
CA GLY A 114 24.31 -8.94 -6.69
C GLY A 114 24.01 -8.38 -5.29
N ILE A 115 23.04 -7.46 -5.14
CA ILE A 115 22.61 -6.93 -3.85
C ILE A 115 21.59 -7.92 -3.26
N LYS A 116 22.09 -8.94 -2.55
CA LYS A 116 21.28 -10.08 -2.05
C LYS A 116 20.62 -9.82 -0.68
N LYS A 117 20.53 -8.59 -0.19
CA LYS A 117 19.88 -8.30 1.10
C LYS A 117 18.36 -8.38 0.94
N SER A 118 17.67 -9.21 1.72
CA SER A 118 16.21 -9.17 1.89
C SER A 118 15.81 -7.91 2.67
N LEU A 119 14.52 -7.53 2.62
CA LEU A 119 14.01 -6.39 3.41
C LEU A 119 14.36 -6.52 4.90
N LYS A 120 14.22 -7.72 5.47
CA LYS A 120 14.65 -8.00 6.86
C LYS A 120 16.11 -7.63 7.08
N LYS A 121 17.02 -8.11 6.22
CA LYS A 121 18.46 -7.82 6.35
C LYS A 121 18.81 -6.36 6.09
N MET A 122 18.02 -5.68 5.24
CA MET A 122 18.19 -4.25 5.02
C MET A 122 17.76 -3.46 6.28
N GLN A 123 16.63 -3.80 6.88
CA GLN A 123 16.18 -3.20 8.14
C GLN A 123 17.19 -3.45 9.26
N GLU A 124 17.68 -4.68 9.40
CA GLU A 124 18.73 -5.02 10.36
C GLU A 124 19.97 -4.14 10.19
N TRP A 125 20.41 -3.93 8.95
CA TRP A 125 21.53 -3.06 8.64
C TRP A 125 21.24 -1.60 8.98
N VAL A 126 20.03 -1.08 8.68
CA VAL A 126 19.64 0.29 9.05
C VAL A 126 19.70 0.47 10.57
N ILE A 127 19.17 -0.47 11.33
CA ILE A 127 19.11 -0.41 12.79
C ILE A 127 20.49 -0.52 13.43
N LYS A 128 21.35 -1.43 12.94
CA LYS A 128 22.61 -1.76 13.61
C LYS A 128 23.82 -1.00 13.10
N GLU A 129 23.83 -0.60 11.84
CA GLU A 129 25.04 -0.12 11.17
C GLU A 129 24.90 1.28 10.56
N HIS A 130 23.68 1.70 10.17
CA HIS A 130 23.50 2.99 9.54
C HIS A 130 23.85 4.14 10.50
N PRO A 131 24.74 5.09 10.12
CA PRO A 131 25.31 6.08 11.03
C PRO A 131 24.26 6.98 11.71
N VAL A 132 23.13 7.24 11.07
CA VAL A 132 22.06 8.08 11.63
C VAL A 132 21.17 7.31 12.62
N PHE A 133 20.96 6.01 12.40
CA PHE A 133 19.96 5.27 13.18
C PHE A 133 20.56 4.41 14.30
N LYS A 134 21.76 3.88 14.14
CA LYS A 134 22.35 2.93 15.08
C LYS A 134 22.33 3.42 16.54
N GLU A 135 22.57 4.72 16.76
CA GLU A 135 22.58 5.29 18.10
C GLU A 135 21.18 5.35 18.72
N ARG A 136 20.16 5.54 17.91
CA ARG A 136 18.75 5.55 18.38
C ARG A 136 18.26 4.19 18.84
N PHE A 137 18.89 3.09 18.38
CA PHE A 137 18.55 1.74 18.74
C PHE A 137 19.49 1.09 19.78
N THR A 138 20.41 1.87 20.39
CA THR A 138 21.38 1.34 21.37
C THR A 138 20.69 0.69 22.56
N ASP A 139 19.68 1.34 23.13
CA ASP A 139 18.92 0.85 24.29
C ASP A 139 17.55 0.29 23.89
N ALA A 140 17.30 0.18 22.59
CA ALA A 140 16.04 -0.31 22.07
C ALA A 140 15.92 -1.83 22.19
N ARG A 141 14.72 -2.30 22.48
CA ARG A 141 14.41 -3.73 22.61
C ARG A 141 13.36 -4.15 21.60
N LEU A 142 13.70 -5.17 20.82
CA LEU A 142 12.74 -5.81 19.90
C LEU A 142 11.69 -6.57 20.72
N ILE A 143 10.40 -6.35 20.39
CA ILE A 143 9.29 -7.14 20.93
C ILE A 143 9.25 -8.48 20.21
N ASP A 144 9.48 -9.57 20.94
CA ASP A 144 9.52 -10.92 20.40
C ASP A 144 8.20 -11.31 19.72
N GLY A 145 8.31 -11.99 18.59
CA GLY A 145 7.16 -12.43 17.80
C GLY A 145 6.46 -11.32 17.03
N SER A 146 6.93 -10.07 17.13
CA SER A 146 6.35 -8.94 16.42
C SER A 146 6.69 -8.88 14.93
N GLN A 147 7.71 -9.63 14.50
CA GLN A 147 8.23 -9.58 13.13
C GLN A 147 7.19 -10.07 12.12
N LYS A 148 6.90 -9.25 11.09
CA LYS A 148 6.00 -9.63 10.00
C LYS A 148 6.47 -9.11 8.63
N GLY A 149 6.45 -10.01 7.64
CA GLY A 149 6.50 -9.64 6.24
C GLY A 149 5.09 -9.60 5.65
N TRP A 150 4.82 -8.63 4.80
CA TRP A 150 3.53 -8.47 4.14
C TRP A 150 3.70 -7.98 2.70
N GLN A 151 2.63 -8.07 1.90
CA GLN A 151 2.60 -7.50 0.55
C GLN A 151 1.45 -6.51 0.44
N LEU A 152 1.70 -5.40 -0.23
CA LEU A 152 0.77 -4.31 -0.42
C LEU A 152 0.45 -4.17 -1.91
N PRO A 153 -0.75 -4.53 -2.36
CA PRO A 153 -1.15 -4.42 -3.77
C PRO A 153 -1.57 -2.99 -4.10
N PHE A 154 -0.93 -2.40 -5.08
CA PHE A 154 -1.16 -0.99 -5.46
C PHE A 154 -2.39 -0.78 -6.32
N GLY A 155 -3.11 0.31 -6.06
CA GLY A 155 -4.18 0.86 -6.87
C GLY A 155 -3.65 1.66 -8.07
N SER A 156 -2.81 1.05 -8.87
CA SER A 156 -2.13 1.70 -9.99
C SER A 156 -2.60 1.16 -11.33
N PRO A 157 -2.53 1.97 -12.42
CA PRO A 157 -2.79 1.50 -13.77
C PRO A 157 -1.90 0.30 -14.12
N ARG A 158 -2.48 -0.75 -14.72
CA ARG A 158 -1.78 -2.01 -15.06
C ARG A 158 -1.83 -2.26 -16.55
N LYS A 159 -0.68 -2.31 -17.18
CA LYS A 159 -0.59 -2.67 -18.61
C LYS A 159 -0.90 -4.15 -18.86
N SER A 160 -0.69 -4.99 -17.85
CA SER A 160 -0.97 -6.42 -17.89
C SER A 160 -2.46 -6.77 -17.79
N ALA A 161 -3.31 -5.83 -17.38
CA ALA A 161 -4.75 -6.04 -17.34
C ALA A 161 -5.36 -5.75 -18.72
N PRO A 162 -5.84 -6.75 -19.45
CA PRO A 162 -6.34 -6.54 -20.82
C PRO A 162 -7.63 -5.73 -20.86
N SER A 163 -8.42 -5.79 -19.80
CA SER A 163 -9.75 -5.16 -19.73
C SER A 163 -9.71 -3.76 -19.14
N GLN A 164 -8.76 -3.47 -18.24
CA GLN A 164 -8.79 -2.23 -17.47
C GLN A 164 -7.46 -1.79 -16.88
N GLN A 165 -7.35 -0.48 -16.80
CA GLN A 165 -6.42 0.25 -15.99
C GLN A 165 -7.21 1.24 -15.14
N PRO A 166 -7.38 1.00 -13.90
CA PRO A 166 -6.81 0.01 -12.97
C PRO A 166 -7.47 -1.38 -13.05
N ARG A 167 -7.03 -2.29 -12.15
CA ARG A 167 -7.55 -3.66 -12.08
C ARG A 167 -9.06 -3.68 -11.84
N ARG A 168 -9.76 -4.54 -12.55
CA ARG A 168 -11.17 -4.83 -12.31
C ARG A 168 -11.35 -5.56 -10.97
N SER A 169 -12.12 -4.98 -10.06
CA SER A 169 -12.33 -5.46 -8.69
C SER A 169 -13.78 -5.82 -8.36
N ALA A 170 -14.66 -5.90 -9.37
CA ALA A 170 -16.03 -6.37 -9.22
C ALA A 170 -16.52 -7.09 -10.48
N GLY A 171 -17.53 -7.92 -10.33
CA GLY A 171 -18.22 -8.66 -11.37
C GLY A 171 -19.54 -9.23 -10.85
N ALA A 172 -20.27 -9.97 -11.68
CA ALA A 172 -21.52 -10.60 -11.28
C ALA A 172 -21.33 -11.46 -10.02
N GLY A 173 -22.07 -11.20 -8.97
CA GLY A 173 -22.03 -11.91 -7.70
C GLY A 173 -20.81 -11.61 -6.82
N VAL A 174 -19.91 -10.69 -7.19
CA VAL A 174 -18.69 -10.42 -6.43
C VAL A 174 -18.27 -8.94 -6.43
N MET A 175 -17.82 -8.45 -5.28
CA MET A 175 -17.10 -7.19 -5.12
C MET A 175 -15.85 -7.41 -4.26
N CYS A 176 -14.73 -6.76 -4.58
CA CYS A 176 -13.54 -6.71 -3.74
C CYS A 176 -13.34 -5.31 -3.17
N VAL A 177 -12.79 -5.22 -1.94
CA VAL A 177 -12.53 -3.96 -1.24
C VAL A 177 -11.13 -3.93 -0.65
N GLY A 178 -10.59 -2.74 -0.40
CA GLY A 178 -9.27 -2.56 0.20
C GLY A 178 -8.15 -3.25 -0.58
N ASP A 179 -7.24 -3.92 0.13
CA ASP A 179 -6.12 -4.63 -0.51
C ASP A 179 -6.57 -5.77 -1.44
N ALA A 180 -7.73 -6.39 -1.17
CA ALA A 180 -8.29 -7.39 -2.08
C ALA A 180 -8.69 -6.78 -3.44
N ALA A 181 -9.05 -5.50 -3.47
CA ALA A 181 -9.28 -4.73 -4.70
C ALA A 181 -8.01 -4.04 -5.24
N SER A 182 -6.85 -4.27 -4.62
CA SER A 182 -5.59 -3.59 -4.96
C SER A 182 -5.71 -2.06 -4.87
N LEU A 183 -6.07 -1.51 -3.70
CA LEU A 183 -6.32 -0.09 -3.49
C LEU A 183 -5.26 0.63 -2.65
N VAL A 184 -4.12 -0.01 -2.37
CA VAL A 184 -3.02 0.63 -1.65
C VAL A 184 -2.42 1.75 -2.50
N ASP A 185 -2.17 2.90 -1.89
CA ASP A 185 -1.51 4.02 -2.55
C ASP A 185 -0.07 3.64 -2.95
N PRO A 186 0.30 3.78 -4.23
CA PRO A 186 1.59 3.32 -4.72
C PRO A 186 2.80 4.07 -4.15
N PHE A 187 2.63 5.32 -3.74
CA PHE A 187 3.72 6.14 -3.24
C PHE A 187 3.88 6.07 -1.72
N THR A 188 2.77 6.24 -1.00
CA THR A 188 2.79 6.28 0.47
C THR A 188 2.71 4.90 1.11
N GLY A 189 2.13 3.89 0.40
CA GLY A 189 1.81 2.58 0.98
C GLY A 189 0.57 2.60 1.88
N GLU A 190 -0.15 3.74 1.96
CA GLU A 190 -1.42 3.85 2.69
C GLU A 190 -2.52 3.06 1.96
N GLY A 191 -3.36 2.35 2.71
CA GLY A 191 -4.44 1.55 2.15
C GLY A 191 -5.70 1.52 3.03
N ILE A 192 -5.60 1.98 4.28
CA ILE A 192 -6.70 1.90 5.26
C ILE A 192 -7.85 2.81 4.84
N GLY A 193 -7.57 4.07 4.50
CA GLY A 193 -8.57 5.03 4.04
C GLY A 193 -9.25 4.58 2.76
N ASN A 194 -8.50 4.12 1.77
CA ASN A 194 -9.03 3.59 0.52
C ASN A 194 -9.86 2.32 0.75
N GLY A 195 -9.44 1.46 1.70
CA GLY A 195 -10.20 0.29 2.13
C GLY A 195 -11.56 0.66 2.71
N LEU A 196 -11.62 1.64 3.61
CA LEU A 196 -12.85 2.14 4.20
C LEU A 196 -13.78 2.80 3.16
N VAL A 197 -13.22 3.60 2.25
CA VAL A 197 -13.98 4.22 1.16
C VAL A 197 -14.62 3.15 0.28
N SER A 198 -13.83 2.19 -0.22
CA SER A 198 -14.33 1.12 -1.07
C SER A 198 -15.38 0.26 -0.38
N ALA A 199 -15.18 -0.07 0.91
CA ALA A 199 -16.15 -0.82 1.70
C ALA A 199 -17.47 -0.05 1.87
N LYS A 200 -17.41 1.25 2.17
CA LYS A 200 -18.60 2.09 2.25
C LYS A 200 -19.35 2.17 0.92
N MET A 201 -18.62 2.20 -0.20
CA MET A 201 -19.24 2.27 -1.51
C MET A 201 -20.06 1.04 -1.88
N THR A 202 -19.69 -0.16 -1.41
CA THR A 202 -20.45 -1.38 -1.72
C THR A 202 -21.93 -1.27 -1.34
N SER A 203 -22.25 -0.58 -0.23
CA SER A 203 -23.63 -0.41 0.23
C SER A 203 -24.52 0.45 -0.67
N LYS A 204 -23.95 1.18 -1.61
CA LYS A 204 -24.72 1.95 -2.61
C LYS A 204 -25.22 1.08 -3.75
N TYR A 205 -24.55 -0.04 -4.02
CA TYR A 205 -24.79 -0.85 -5.22
C TYR A 205 -25.47 -2.19 -4.92
N PHE A 206 -25.52 -2.60 -3.66
CA PHE A 206 -26.20 -3.82 -3.25
C PHE A 206 -27.43 -3.52 -2.42
N ASP A 207 -28.59 -3.93 -2.91
CA ASP A 207 -29.86 -3.97 -2.21
C ASP A 207 -30.32 -5.41 -2.09
N LYS A 208 -30.64 -5.86 -0.85
CA LYS A 208 -30.98 -7.25 -0.55
C LYS A 208 -32.27 -7.72 -1.25
N GLU A 209 -33.24 -6.81 -1.41
CA GLU A 209 -34.53 -7.15 -2.03
C GLU A 209 -34.44 -7.17 -3.53
N LEU A 210 -33.80 -6.15 -4.11
CA LEU A 210 -33.61 -6.05 -5.58
C LEU A 210 -32.64 -7.10 -6.13
N HIS A 211 -31.64 -7.53 -5.33
CA HIS A 211 -30.62 -8.46 -5.78
C HIS A 211 -30.73 -9.85 -5.12
N SER A 212 -31.96 -10.26 -4.72
CA SER A 212 -32.22 -11.57 -4.10
C SER A 212 -31.76 -12.75 -4.94
N ASP A 213 -31.89 -12.64 -6.27
CA ASP A 213 -31.53 -13.66 -7.25
C ASP A 213 -30.06 -13.61 -7.69
N GLY A 214 -29.33 -12.58 -7.29
CA GLY A 214 -27.91 -12.39 -7.57
C GLY A 214 -27.56 -10.94 -7.84
N PHE A 215 -26.32 -10.59 -7.54
CA PHE A 215 -25.76 -9.27 -7.84
C PHE A 215 -25.33 -9.21 -9.31
N PRO A 216 -25.93 -8.33 -10.13
CA PRO A 216 -25.74 -8.35 -11.58
C PRO A 216 -24.48 -7.61 -12.03
N GLU A 217 -24.02 -7.89 -13.25
CA GLU A 217 -22.79 -7.35 -13.85
C GLU A 217 -22.85 -5.84 -14.08
N ASP A 218 -24.03 -5.30 -14.45
CA ASP A 218 -24.22 -3.85 -14.66
C ASP A 218 -24.03 -3.06 -13.36
N GLN A 219 -24.49 -3.58 -12.23
CA GLN A 219 -24.26 -2.96 -10.92
C GLN A 219 -22.78 -3.06 -10.51
N ALA A 220 -22.10 -4.16 -10.85
CA ALA A 220 -20.67 -4.27 -10.67
C ALA A 220 -19.89 -3.23 -11.50
N ALA A 221 -20.32 -2.99 -12.73
CA ALA A 221 -19.73 -1.98 -13.61
C ALA A 221 -19.91 -0.56 -13.04
N LEU A 222 -21.09 -0.23 -12.54
CA LEU A 222 -21.38 1.06 -11.89
C LEU A 222 -20.54 1.25 -10.62
N TYR A 223 -20.41 0.20 -9.80
CA TYR A 223 -19.49 0.23 -8.64
C TYR A 223 -18.06 0.54 -9.05
N MET A 224 -17.57 -0.12 -10.10
CA MET A 224 -16.22 0.09 -10.62
C MET A 224 -16.01 1.51 -11.13
N GLU A 225 -16.98 2.05 -11.87
CA GLU A 225 -16.94 3.43 -12.38
C GLU A 225 -16.86 4.44 -11.23
N ASP A 226 -17.72 4.33 -10.21
CA ASP A 226 -17.71 5.21 -9.02
C ASP A 226 -16.42 5.06 -8.21
N LEU A 227 -15.96 3.83 -7.98
CA LEU A 227 -14.72 3.54 -7.25
C LEU A 227 -13.52 4.24 -7.91
N TRP A 228 -13.37 4.06 -9.21
CA TRP A 228 -12.23 4.64 -9.93
C TRP A 228 -12.44 6.12 -10.28
N GLY A 229 -13.66 6.58 -10.40
CA GLY A 229 -14.00 8.00 -10.44
C GLY A 229 -13.55 8.72 -9.15
N THR A 230 -13.70 8.05 -8.01
CA THR A 230 -13.34 8.59 -6.69
C THR A 230 -11.84 8.49 -6.40
N LEU A 231 -11.22 7.32 -6.59
CA LEU A 231 -9.84 7.04 -6.16
C LEU A 231 -8.82 7.06 -7.30
N GLY A 232 -9.25 6.82 -8.52
CA GLY A 232 -8.33 6.48 -9.62
C GLY A 232 -7.38 7.61 -10.01
N LYS A 233 -7.81 8.86 -9.95
CA LYS A 233 -6.95 10.02 -10.27
C LYS A 233 -5.80 10.15 -9.27
N GLU A 234 -6.09 10.03 -7.98
CA GLU A 234 -5.09 10.12 -6.92
C GLU A 234 -4.10 8.95 -7.00
N LEU A 235 -4.60 7.72 -7.10
CA LEU A 235 -3.78 6.52 -7.21
C LEU A 235 -2.88 6.54 -8.46
N THR A 236 -3.39 7.04 -9.58
CA THR A 236 -2.60 7.20 -10.81
C THR A 236 -1.49 8.23 -10.63
N ASN A 237 -1.78 9.34 -9.97
CA ASN A 237 -0.78 10.36 -9.68
C ASN A 237 0.29 9.84 -8.71
N SER A 238 -0.11 9.17 -7.64
CA SER A 238 0.81 8.50 -6.71
C SER A 238 1.72 7.49 -7.43
N TYR A 239 1.18 6.73 -8.38
CA TYR A 239 1.98 5.81 -9.19
C TYR A 239 3.00 6.53 -10.06
N ARG A 240 2.63 7.64 -10.70
CA ARG A 240 3.56 8.47 -11.47
C ARG A 240 4.68 9.01 -10.59
N LEU A 241 4.34 9.48 -9.38
CA LEU A 241 5.31 9.97 -8.41
C LEU A 241 6.26 8.85 -7.97
N GLN A 242 5.75 7.66 -7.65
CA GLN A 242 6.56 6.48 -7.34
C GLN A 242 7.59 6.19 -8.45
N LYS A 243 7.21 6.32 -9.72
CA LYS A 243 8.13 6.12 -10.85
C LYS A 243 9.21 7.21 -10.92
N LEU A 244 8.89 8.46 -10.59
CA LEU A 244 9.86 9.57 -10.59
C LEU A 244 10.91 9.40 -9.49
N VAL A 245 10.52 8.96 -8.30
CA VAL A 245 11.46 8.80 -7.17
C VAL A 245 12.41 7.60 -7.29
N LYS A 246 12.23 6.73 -8.28
CA LYS A 246 13.23 5.71 -8.64
C LYS A 246 14.60 6.31 -8.97
N TRP A 247 14.63 7.53 -9.44
CA TRP A 247 15.83 8.21 -9.86
C TRP A 247 16.40 9.00 -8.69
N LYS A 248 17.43 8.46 -8.05
CA LYS A 248 18.11 9.06 -6.90
C LYS A 248 18.43 10.55 -7.10
N ARG A 249 18.87 10.96 -8.30
CA ARG A 249 19.14 12.36 -8.60
C ARG A 249 17.90 13.24 -8.51
N THR A 250 16.76 12.76 -9.01
CA THR A 250 15.46 13.46 -8.94
C THR A 250 14.99 13.58 -7.50
N MET A 251 15.11 12.50 -6.73
CA MET A 251 14.75 12.48 -5.32
C MET A 251 15.60 13.44 -4.50
N ASN A 252 16.92 13.37 -4.62
CA ASN A 252 17.84 14.25 -3.91
C ASN A 252 17.65 15.72 -4.27
N TRP A 253 17.37 16.01 -5.56
CA TRP A 253 17.06 17.35 -6.01
C TRP A 253 15.75 17.85 -5.37
N PHE A 254 14.70 17.04 -5.37
CA PHE A 254 13.39 17.37 -4.83
C PHE A 254 13.45 17.59 -3.29
N VAL A 255 14.05 16.66 -2.56
CA VAL A 255 14.24 16.76 -1.11
C VAL A 255 15.13 17.95 -0.74
N GLY A 256 16.23 18.17 -1.50
CA GLY A 256 17.12 19.31 -1.29
C GLY A 256 16.46 20.67 -1.54
N ARG A 257 15.43 20.73 -2.40
CA ARG A 257 14.61 21.94 -2.53
C ARG A 257 13.57 22.07 -1.43
N ALA A 258 12.93 20.98 -1.07
CA ALA A 258 11.94 20.95 0.01
C ALA A 258 12.54 21.36 1.37
N SER A 259 13.79 20.97 1.62
CA SER A 259 14.50 21.38 2.86
C SER A 259 14.84 22.88 2.93
N LYS A 260 14.77 23.59 1.80
CA LYS A 260 15.05 25.04 1.73
C LYS A 260 13.79 25.90 1.67
N LYS A 261 12.64 25.32 1.42
CA LYS A 261 11.35 26.00 1.26
C LYS A 261 10.33 25.36 2.20
N GLU A 262 9.93 26.07 3.22
CA GLU A 262 8.99 25.62 4.24
C GLU A 262 7.68 25.11 3.62
N GLU A 263 7.10 25.86 2.66
CA GLU A 263 5.92 25.45 1.90
C GLU A 263 6.05 24.07 1.21
N LEU A 264 7.24 23.70 0.74
CA LEU A 264 7.51 22.41 0.11
C LEU A 264 7.70 21.31 1.15
N GLY A 265 8.30 21.64 2.28
CA GLY A 265 8.42 20.76 3.44
C GLY A 265 7.03 20.39 3.98
N ASP A 266 6.15 21.37 4.15
CA ASP A 266 4.78 21.18 4.62
C ASP A 266 3.96 20.33 3.65
N ILE A 267 4.10 20.53 2.34
CA ILE A 267 3.41 19.70 1.34
C ILE A 267 3.93 18.27 1.37
N LEU A 268 5.24 18.05 1.48
CA LEU A 268 5.80 16.71 1.61
C LEU A 268 5.32 15.99 2.87
N THR A 269 5.27 16.70 3.97
CA THR A 269 4.77 16.19 5.25
C THR A 269 3.26 15.92 5.16
N GLY A 270 2.52 16.87 4.56
CA GLY A 270 1.08 16.76 4.34
C GLY A 270 0.66 15.67 3.36
N MET A 271 1.53 15.28 2.41
CA MET A 271 1.23 14.22 1.43
C MET A 271 0.83 12.89 2.06
N ILE A 272 1.29 12.62 3.26
CA ILE A 272 1.00 11.37 3.97
C ILE A 272 -0.33 11.49 4.72
N ALA A 273 -0.66 12.70 5.18
CA ALA A 273 -1.81 12.97 6.03
C ALA A 273 -2.99 13.62 5.30
N ASP A 274 -2.76 14.33 4.20
CA ASP A 274 -3.76 15.17 3.54
C ASP A 274 -3.82 14.96 2.01
N LYS A 275 -4.98 14.56 1.53
CA LYS A 275 -5.27 14.39 0.10
C LYS A 275 -5.23 15.71 -0.69
N GLU A 276 -5.49 16.84 -0.06
CA GLU A 276 -5.38 18.16 -0.69
C GLU A 276 -3.92 18.53 -0.98
N ALA A 277 -3.00 18.19 -0.07
CA ALA A 277 -1.57 18.36 -0.29
C ALA A 277 -1.05 17.55 -1.48
N GLN A 278 -1.56 16.32 -1.65
CA GLN A 278 -1.26 15.49 -2.84
C GLN A 278 -1.73 16.13 -4.14
N LYS A 279 -2.92 16.76 -4.17
CA LYS A 279 -3.43 17.47 -5.35
C LYS A 279 -2.58 18.67 -5.74
N SER A 280 -2.05 19.39 -4.75
CA SER A 280 -1.23 20.60 -4.97
C SER A 280 0.04 20.30 -5.76
N LEU A 281 0.66 19.13 -5.57
CA LEU A 281 1.87 18.71 -6.28
C LEU A 281 1.68 18.59 -7.80
N TRP A 282 0.47 18.31 -8.25
CA TRP A 282 0.15 18.15 -9.68
C TRP A 282 -0.42 19.43 -10.29
N SER A 283 -0.51 20.52 -9.53
CA SER A 283 -0.81 21.84 -10.06
C SER A 283 0.31 22.29 -10.99
N PRO A 284 0.03 22.66 -12.25
CA PRO A 284 1.04 23.22 -13.15
C PRO A 284 1.75 24.43 -12.55
N TRP A 285 1.04 25.24 -11.77
CA TRP A 285 1.58 26.38 -11.05
C TRP A 285 2.54 25.98 -9.95
N PHE A 286 2.23 24.92 -9.17
CA PHE A 286 3.11 24.40 -8.14
C PHE A 286 4.40 23.82 -8.76
N LEU A 287 4.26 23.02 -9.81
CA LEU A 287 5.41 22.48 -10.53
C LEU A 287 6.29 23.61 -11.11
N PHE A 288 5.69 24.64 -11.69
CA PHE A 288 6.41 25.80 -12.19
C PHE A 288 7.11 26.55 -11.06
N LYS A 289 6.43 26.85 -9.94
CA LYS A 289 6.99 27.52 -8.77
C LYS A 289 8.15 26.71 -8.16
N THR A 290 8.03 25.39 -8.16
CA THR A 290 9.05 24.48 -7.60
C THR A 290 10.24 24.29 -8.53
N LEU A 291 9.99 24.26 -9.84
CA LEU A 291 11.01 23.95 -10.86
C LEU A 291 11.77 25.19 -11.30
N VAL A 292 11.13 26.35 -11.38
CA VAL A 292 11.64 27.52 -12.07
C VAL A 292 12.05 28.66 -11.11
N LEU A 293 11.36 28.83 -10.00
CA LEU A 293 11.71 29.91 -9.06
C LEU A 293 12.84 29.48 -8.11
N PRO A 294 13.85 30.34 -7.91
CA PRO A 294 15.03 30.08 -7.08
C PRO A 294 14.73 29.84 -5.60
#